data_b13f2b93c58c5c6f8707877aace0fa77
#
_entry.id   b13f2b93c58c5c6f8707877aace0fa77
#
_cell.length_a   1.000
_cell.length_b   1.000
_cell.length_c   1.000
_cell.angle_alpha   90.00
_cell.angle_beta   90.00
_cell.angle_gamma   90.00
#
_symmetry.space_group_name_H-M   'P 1'
#
loop_
_entity.id
_entity.type
_entity.pdbx_description
1 polymer ?
#
loop_
_entity_poly.entity_id
_entity_poly.type
_entity_poly.pdbx_seq_one_letter_code
_entity_poly.pdbx_strand_id
1 'polypeptide(L)'
;MLPLGELRMGPEYPGPGGAFTEAVDVPVNALLLRRGRETILVDAGSGIGDPWWPGAGRLGPALVAAGCEPSTISRVILTHLDFDHAGGVFAGDWPDRLEPAFPEARVAVHGAGLAWWEARDPDAEFNVGTRVLSAFRAWGRLDVVGDREEIAPGVRLISAPGHRPGHACVAVGAQLLHLADVVHHADHIAHPAWDPAFDADPGTARATRLNWLRRAAGAGVDVVHSHVAGAGRVRESGGAFSWEPARPTVDGMRPSGDGQVTGP
;
A
#
# COMPACT_ATOMS: atom_id res chain seq x y z
N MET A 1 -9.37 1.47 4.23
CA MET A 1 -8.16 0.66 4.21
C MET A 1 -8.48 -0.79 4.51
N LEU A 2 -7.84 -1.74 3.85
CA LEU A 2 -8.00 -3.17 4.05
C LEU A 2 -6.77 -3.70 4.80
N PRO A 3 -6.91 -4.24 6.03
CA PRO A 3 -5.81 -4.93 6.71
C PRO A 3 -5.59 -6.29 6.05
N LEU A 4 -4.37 -6.57 5.62
CA LEU A 4 -4.01 -7.79 4.88
C LEU A 4 -3.17 -8.77 5.70
N GLY A 5 -2.78 -8.42 6.92
CA GLY A 5 -1.93 -9.19 7.78
C GLY A 5 -0.84 -8.35 8.41
N GLU A 6 0.21 -9.00 8.89
CA GLU A 6 1.35 -8.36 9.55
C GLU A 6 2.65 -8.96 9.02
N LEU A 7 3.66 -8.13 8.87
CA LEU A 7 5.04 -8.53 8.61
C LEU A 7 5.85 -8.39 9.88
N ARG A 8 6.77 -9.33 10.09
CA ARG A 8 7.73 -9.22 11.19
C ARG A 8 9.01 -8.58 10.69
N MET A 9 9.31 -7.39 11.20
CA MET A 9 10.56 -6.68 10.91
C MET A 9 11.59 -6.97 11.99
N GLY A 10 12.80 -7.34 11.58
CA GLY A 10 13.90 -7.66 12.47
C GLY A 10 14.41 -6.44 13.27
N PRO A 11 15.27 -6.66 14.28
CA PRO A 11 15.80 -5.60 15.12
C PRO A 11 16.74 -4.64 14.37
N GLU A 12 17.22 -5.01 13.18
CA GLU A 12 17.97 -4.14 12.27
C GLU A 12 17.11 -3.02 11.65
N TYR A 13 15.79 -3.15 11.72
CA TYR A 13 14.87 -2.07 11.40
C TYR A 13 14.70 -1.17 12.64
N PRO A 14 14.77 0.14 12.50
CA PRO A 14 14.84 0.98 11.30
C PRO A 14 16.27 1.33 10.81
N GLY A 15 17.29 0.58 11.13
CA GLY A 15 18.65 0.80 10.72
C GLY A 15 19.55 1.41 11.81
N PRO A 16 20.80 1.80 11.49
CA PRO A 16 21.76 2.29 12.46
C PRO A 16 21.22 3.46 13.29
N GLY A 17 21.23 3.32 14.60
CA GLY A 17 20.67 4.31 15.52
C GLY A 17 19.16 4.20 15.76
N GLY A 18 18.48 3.22 15.14
CA GLY A 18 17.08 2.90 15.42
C GLY A 18 16.86 2.38 16.83
N ALA A 19 15.67 2.61 17.37
CA ALA A 19 15.34 2.32 18.75
C ALA A 19 14.79 0.91 18.99
N PHE A 20 14.56 0.10 17.96
CA PHE A 20 14.05 -1.25 18.16
C PHE A 20 15.16 -2.19 18.59
N THR A 21 15.00 -2.77 19.76
CA THR A 21 15.89 -3.80 20.31
C THR A 21 15.42 -5.21 19.98
N GLU A 22 14.19 -5.33 19.49
CA GLU A 22 13.51 -6.58 19.15
C GLU A 22 12.78 -6.45 17.81
N ALA A 23 12.43 -7.58 17.21
CA ALA A 23 11.59 -7.61 16.03
C ALA A 23 10.19 -7.08 16.34
N VAL A 24 9.63 -6.28 15.44
CA VAL A 24 8.29 -5.70 15.53
C VAL A 24 7.40 -6.24 14.43
N ASP A 25 6.13 -6.41 14.75
CA ASP A 25 5.11 -6.76 13.77
C ASP A 25 4.48 -5.47 13.24
N VAL A 26 4.52 -5.28 11.92
CA VAL A 26 3.92 -4.12 11.25
C VAL A 26 2.77 -4.58 10.35
N PRO A 27 1.68 -3.82 10.28
CA PRO A 27 0.57 -4.18 9.41
C PRO A 27 0.98 -4.14 7.94
N VAL A 28 0.34 -4.97 7.13
CA VAL A 28 0.29 -4.82 5.67
C VAL A 28 -1.11 -4.37 5.30
N ASN A 29 -1.22 -3.28 4.59
CA ASN A 29 -2.50 -2.68 4.24
C ASN A 29 -2.61 -2.45 2.73
N ALA A 30 -3.83 -2.61 2.21
CA ALA A 30 -4.19 -2.12 0.90
C ALA A 30 -5.27 -1.02 1.01
N LEU A 31 -5.39 -0.18 -0.01
CA LEU A 31 -6.43 0.84 -0.05
C LEU A 31 -7.45 0.49 -1.14
N LEU A 32 -8.70 0.28 -0.74
CA LEU A 32 -9.81 0.08 -1.65
C LEU A 32 -10.53 1.42 -1.89
N LEU A 33 -10.60 1.81 -3.16
CA LEU A 33 -11.27 3.02 -3.60
C LEU A 33 -12.50 2.65 -4.44
N ARG A 34 -13.63 3.29 -4.15
CA ARG A 34 -14.85 3.18 -4.97
C ARG A 34 -15.17 4.56 -5.53
N ARG A 35 -15.20 4.68 -6.86
CA ARG A 35 -15.50 5.93 -7.56
C ARG A 35 -16.50 5.69 -8.68
N GLY A 36 -17.77 5.95 -8.41
CA GLY A 36 -18.84 5.66 -9.35
C GLY A 36 -18.92 4.16 -9.64
N ARG A 37 -18.58 3.77 -10.87
CA ARG A 37 -18.55 2.34 -11.28
C ARG A 37 -17.16 1.72 -11.18
N GLU A 38 -16.13 2.49 -10.90
CA GLU A 38 -14.76 1.99 -10.78
C GLU A 38 -14.47 1.55 -9.36
N THR A 39 -13.90 0.36 -9.24
CA THR A 39 -13.32 -0.18 -8.02
C THR A 39 -11.83 -0.35 -8.25
N ILE A 40 -11.04 0.39 -7.48
CA ILE A 40 -9.59 0.47 -7.62
C ILE A 40 -8.97 -0.05 -6.33
N LEU A 41 -8.03 -0.96 -6.45
CA LEU A 41 -7.21 -1.44 -5.34
C LEU A 41 -5.82 -0.79 -5.44
N VAL A 42 -5.30 -0.24 -4.37
CA VAL A 42 -3.91 0.21 -4.25
C VAL A 42 -3.19 -0.78 -3.37
N ASP A 43 -2.19 -1.43 -3.93
CA ASP A 43 -1.48 -2.60 -3.45
C ASP A 43 -2.37 -3.82 -3.18
N ALA A 44 -1.80 -4.99 -3.22
CA ALA A 44 -2.51 -6.25 -3.11
C ALA A 44 -2.01 -7.17 -1.99
N GLY A 45 -0.99 -6.74 -1.25
CA GLY A 45 -0.35 -7.57 -0.24
C GLY A 45 0.50 -8.68 -0.83
N SER A 46 0.90 -9.63 0.01
CA SER A 46 1.80 -10.73 -0.36
C SER A 46 1.12 -11.86 -1.15
N GLY A 47 -0.19 -11.90 -1.20
CA GLY A 47 -0.94 -12.96 -1.87
C GLY A 47 -1.23 -14.15 -0.97
N ILE A 48 -0.95 -15.37 -1.43
CA ILE A 48 -1.22 -16.59 -0.69
C ILE A 48 -0.26 -16.71 0.48
N GLY A 49 -0.76 -17.35 1.55
CA GLY A 49 -0.04 -17.45 2.81
C GLY A 49 1.41 -17.86 2.62
N ASP A 50 2.29 -16.95 3.01
CA ASP A 50 3.72 -17.19 3.03
C ASP A 50 4.07 -17.97 4.29
N PRO A 51 4.82 -19.09 4.19
CA PRO A 51 5.27 -19.81 5.36
C PRO A 51 6.16 -18.98 6.30
N TRP A 52 6.82 -17.94 5.79
CA TRP A 52 7.64 -17.02 6.56
C TRP A 52 6.82 -15.91 7.26
N TRP A 53 5.60 -15.65 6.76
CA TRP A 53 4.69 -14.63 7.32
C TRP A 53 3.29 -15.22 7.54
N PRO A 54 3.05 -15.90 8.65
CA PRO A 54 1.77 -16.61 8.91
C PRO A 54 0.52 -15.72 8.90
N GLY A 55 0.71 -14.39 8.99
CA GLY A 55 -0.36 -13.41 8.90
C GLY A 55 -0.67 -12.92 7.49
N ALA A 56 0.13 -13.31 6.49
CA ALA A 56 -0.02 -12.87 5.11
C ALA A 56 -1.24 -13.50 4.39
N GLY A 57 -1.57 -12.98 3.19
CA GLY A 57 -2.58 -13.59 2.33
C GLY A 57 -4.02 -13.28 2.71
N ARG A 58 -4.30 -12.24 3.51
CA ARG A 58 -5.65 -11.90 3.98
C ARG A 58 -6.44 -11.01 3.02
N LEU A 59 -5.96 -10.77 1.79
CA LEU A 59 -6.66 -9.88 0.85
C LEU A 59 -8.06 -10.38 0.52
N GLY A 60 -8.24 -11.66 0.20
CA GLY A 60 -9.55 -12.25 -0.09
C GLY A 60 -10.55 -12.02 1.06
N PRO A 61 -10.28 -12.47 2.29
CA PRO A 61 -11.13 -12.19 3.44
C PRO A 61 -11.40 -10.71 3.69
N ALA A 62 -10.41 -9.84 3.50
CA ALA A 62 -10.56 -8.39 3.68
C ALA A 62 -11.49 -7.77 2.61
N LEU A 63 -11.42 -8.22 1.37
CA LEU A 63 -12.34 -7.81 0.30
C LEU A 63 -13.77 -8.26 0.60
N VAL A 64 -13.96 -9.51 1.02
CA VAL A 64 -15.28 -10.02 1.43
C VAL A 64 -15.86 -9.19 2.58
N ALA A 65 -15.07 -8.91 3.61
CA ALA A 65 -15.50 -8.06 4.72
C ALA A 65 -15.86 -6.63 4.28
N ALA A 66 -15.20 -6.13 3.22
CA ALA A 66 -15.51 -4.83 2.60
C ALA A 66 -16.69 -4.89 1.61
N GLY A 67 -17.32 -6.05 1.42
CA GLY A 67 -18.37 -6.25 0.43
C GLY A 67 -17.89 -5.99 -1.00
N CYS A 68 -16.67 -6.43 -1.33
CA CYS A 68 -16.05 -6.26 -2.63
C CYS A 68 -15.69 -7.62 -3.23
N GLU A 69 -16.33 -7.93 -4.34
CA GLU A 69 -15.99 -9.12 -5.11
C GLU A 69 -14.74 -8.85 -5.96
N PRO A 70 -13.74 -9.77 -6.01
CA PRO A 70 -12.53 -9.59 -6.81
C PRO A 70 -12.79 -9.26 -8.28
N SER A 71 -13.84 -9.81 -8.88
CA SER A 71 -14.25 -9.56 -10.27
C SER A 71 -14.74 -8.13 -10.51
N THR A 72 -15.08 -7.39 -9.46
CA THR A 72 -15.51 -5.98 -9.58
C THR A 72 -14.35 -5.00 -9.58
N ILE A 73 -13.14 -5.45 -9.25
CA ILE A 73 -11.93 -4.61 -9.26
C ILE A 73 -11.52 -4.43 -10.71
N SER A 74 -11.62 -3.19 -11.18
CA SER A 74 -11.29 -2.81 -12.56
C SER A 74 -9.82 -2.42 -12.74
N ARG A 75 -9.15 -2.06 -11.64
CA ARG A 75 -7.76 -1.62 -11.65
C ARG A 75 -7.05 -1.95 -10.33
N VAL A 76 -5.81 -2.39 -10.45
CA VAL A 76 -4.86 -2.45 -9.33
C VAL A 76 -3.74 -1.46 -9.60
N ILE A 77 -3.46 -0.58 -8.65
CA ILE A 77 -2.32 0.34 -8.68
C ILE A 77 -1.27 -0.24 -7.73
N LEU A 78 -0.10 -0.57 -8.24
CA LEU A 78 1.02 -1.01 -7.41
C LEU A 78 1.94 0.17 -7.15
N THR A 79 2.12 0.50 -5.87
CA THR A 79 3.01 1.59 -5.45
C THR A 79 4.46 1.27 -5.77
N HIS A 80 4.81 0.00 -5.67
CA HIS A 80 6.05 -0.63 -6.13
C HIS A 80 5.84 -2.16 -6.25
N LEU A 81 6.91 -2.89 -6.56
CA LEU A 81 6.76 -4.29 -6.92
C LEU A 81 7.41 -5.25 -5.91
N ASP A 82 7.59 -4.83 -4.67
CA ASP A 82 7.99 -5.73 -3.60
C ASP A 82 6.87 -6.72 -3.28
N PHE A 83 7.25 -7.85 -2.74
CA PHE A 83 6.39 -9.02 -2.56
C PHE A 83 5.11 -8.70 -1.76
N ASP A 84 5.23 -7.98 -0.67
CA ASP A 84 4.14 -7.64 0.23
C ASP A 84 3.19 -6.54 -0.29
N HIS A 85 3.45 -6.01 -1.48
CA HIS A 85 2.59 -5.08 -2.22
C HIS A 85 2.01 -5.70 -3.48
N ALA A 86 2.79 -6.53 -4.16
CA ALA A 86 2.47 -7.00 -5.49
C ALA A 86 2.09 -8.50 -5.56
N GLY A 87 2.38 -9.30 -4.54
CA GLY A 87 2.14 -10.74 -4.57
C GLY A 87 0.67 -11.12 -4.75
N GLY A 88 -0.21 -10.37 -4.11
CA GLY A 88 -1.65 -10.63 -4.13
C GLY A 88 -2.36 -10.32 -5.46
N VAL A 89 -1.65 -9.86 -6.50
CA VAL A 89 -2.24 -9.77 -7.85
C VAL A 89 -2.38 -11.12 -8.52
N PHE A 90 -1.73 -12.15 -7.99
CA PHE A 90 -1.86 -13.53 -8.44
C PHE A 90 -2.79 -14.33 -7.53
N ALA A 91 -3.58 -15.19 -8.15
CA ALA A 91 -4.37 -16.20 -7.46
C ALA A 91 -3.70 -17.58 -7.60
N GLY A 92 -4.03 -18.50 -6.70
CA GLY A 92 -3.58 -19.88 -6.78
C GLY A 92 -2.16 -20.08 -6.25
N ASP A 93 -1.49 -21.10 -6.75
CA ASP A 93 -0.18 -21.58 -6.25
C ASP A 93 0.98 -20.92 -7.04
N TRP A 94 1.09 -19.58 -6.96
CA TRP A 94 2.28 -18.97 -7.53
C TRP A 94 3.52 -19.30 -6.65
N PRO A 95 4.75 -19.45 -7.19
CA PRO A 95 5.12 -19.10 -8.57
C PRO A 95 4.79 -20.15 -9.63
N ASP A 96 4.33 -21.33 -9.27
CA ASP A 96 4.15 -22.44 -10.20
C ASP A 96 3.02 -22.18 -11.22
N ARG A 97 2.01 -21.44 -10.81
CA ARG A 97 0.87 -21.06 -11.64
C ARG A 97 0.54 -19.59 -11.50
N LEU A 98 0.69 -18.85 -12.60
CA LEU A 98 0.33 -17.43 -12.65
C LEU A 98 -1.09 -17.27 -13.20
N GLU A 99 -2.01 -16.91 -12.32
CA GLU A 99 -3.38 -16.52 -12.68
C GLU A 99 -3.69 -15.18 -12.06
N PRO A 100 -4.45 -14.30 -12.73
CA PRO A 100 -4.81 -13.01 -12.14
C PRO A 100 -5.83 -13.20 -11.01
N ALA A 101 -5.53 -12.66 -9.84
CA ALA A 101 -6.49 -12.64 -8.72
C ALA A 101 -7.72 -11.76 -9.01
N PHE A 102 -7.56 -10.80 -9.92
CA PHE A 102 -8.58 -9.84 -10.34
C PHE A 102 -8.77 -9.99 -11.86
N PRO A 103 -9.70 -10.84 -12.30
CA PRO A 103 -9.80 -11.25 -13.71
C PRO A 103 -10.10 -10.11 -14.68
N GLU A 104 -10.74 -9.04 -14.20
CA GLU A 104 -11.09 -7.86 -15.03
C GLU A 104 -10.10 -6.70 -14.87
N ALA A 105 -9.17 -6.79 -13.91
CA ALA A 105 -8.31 -5.66 -13.59
C ALA A 105 -7.15 -5.47 -14.57
N ARG A 106 -6.81 -4.22 -14.80
CA ARG A 106 -5.51 -3.79 -15.32
C ARG A 106 -4.61 -3.43 -14.15
N VAL A 107 -3.33 -3.70 -14.27
CA VAL A 107 -2.32 -3.34 -13.26
C VAL A 107 -1.55 -2.12 -13.74
N ALA A 108 -1.54 -1.07 -12.94
CA ALA A 108 -0.79 0.16 -13.19
C ALA A 108 0.48 0.21 -12.33
N VAL A 109 1.61 0.49 -12.95
CA VAL A 109 2.93 0.60 -12.31
C VAL A 109 3.66 1.85 -12.78
N HIS A 110 4.51 2.43 -11.93
CA HIS A 110 5.34 3.58 -12.32
C HIS A 110 6.50 3.15 -13.21
N GLY A 111 6.68 3.84 -14.36
CA GLY A 111 7.65 3.46 -15.37
C GLY A 111 9.13 3.54 -14.97
N ALA A 112 9.46 4.37 -13.97
CA ALA A 112 10.86 4.57 -13.56
C ALA A 112 11.55 3.31 -12.99
N GLY A 113 10.79 2.30 -12.57
CA GLY A 113 11.33 1.05 -12.01
C GLY A 113 11.47 -0.09 -13.00
N LEU A 114 10.90 0.01 -14.20
CA LEU A 114 10.76 -1.13 -15.10
C LEU A 114 12.08 -1.82 -15.42
N ALA A 115 13.06 -1.08 -15.90
CA ALA A 115 14.36 -1.65 -16.31
C ALA A 115 15.08 -2.35 -15.14
N TRP A 116 14.92 -1.82 -13.93
CA TRP A 116 15.52 -2.42 -12.75
C TRP A 116 14.87 -3.75 -12.40
N TRP A 117 13.53 -3.83 -12.44
CA TRP A 117 12.78 -5.05 -12.18
C TRP A 117 12.98 -6.09 -13.28
N GLU A 118 12.97 -5.69 -14.56
CA GLU A 118 13.17 -6.57 -15.71
C GLU A 118 14.58 -7.18 -15.77
N ALA A 119 15.58 -6.51 -15.21
CA ALA A 119 16.95 -7.02 -15.12
C ALA A 119 17.18 -8.04 -13.98
N ARG A 120 16.20 -8.25 -13.10
CA ARG A 120 16.32 -9.18 -11.98
C ARG A 120 16.01 -10.60 -12.41
N ASP A 121 16.65 -11.54 -11.72
CA ASP A 121 16.35 -12.97 -11.90
C ASP A 121 14.88 -13.25 -11.49
N PRO A 122 14.04 -13.72 -12.42
CA PRO A 122 12.65 -14.03 -12.12
C PRO A 122 12.48 -15.15 -11.08
N ASP A 123 13.49 -16.01 -10.93
CA ASP A 123 13.47 -17.14 -10.01
C ASP A 123 14.12 -16.81 -8.65
N ALA A 124 14.63 -15.58 -8.48
CA ALA A 124 15.12 -15.15 -7.18
C ALA A 124 13.98 -15.15 -6.16
N GLU A 125 14.30 -15.54 -4.93
CA GLU A 125 13.36 -15.56 -3.81
C GLU A 125 12.71 -14.17 -3.66
N PHE A 126 11.39 -14.16 -3.46
CA PHE A 126 10.57 -12.95 -3.34
C PHE A 126 10.55 -11.99 -4.54
N ASN A 127 11.14 -12.36 -5.69
CA ASN A 127 11.08 -11.50 -6.88
C ASN A 127 9.74 -11.66 -7.62
N VAL A 128 8.67 -11.14 -7.03
CA VAL A 128 7.35 -11.09 -7.67
C VAL A 128 7.29 -10.04 -8.78
N GLY A 129 8.07 -8.97 -8.68
CA GLY A 129 7.99 -7.83 -9.58
C GLY A 129 8.23 -8.19 -11.05
N THR A 130 9.28 -8.98 -11.35
CA THR A 130 9.55 -9.45 -12.71
C THR A 130 8.40 -10.29 -13.25
N ARG A 131 7.79 -11.14 -12.41
CA ARG A 131 6.64 -11.98 -12.79
C ARG A 131 5.39 -11.13 -13.05
N VAL A 132 5.12 -10.13 -12.22
CA VAL A 132 4.02 -9.17 -12.44
C VAL A 132 4.18 -8.49 -13.80
N LEU A 133 5.36 -7.93 -14.07
CA LEU A 133 5.61 -7.24 -15.34
C LEU A 133 5.44 -8.16 -16.54
N SER A 134 6.00 -9.38 -16.49
CA SER A 134 5.93 -10.32 -17.60
C SER A 134 4.51 -10.85 -17.83
N ALA A 135 3.81 -11.27 -16.78
CA ALA A 135 2.48 -11.85 -16.86
C ALA A 135 1.44 -10.81 -17.33
N PHE A 136 1.38 -9.65 -16.67
CA PHE A 136 0.39 -8.62 -17.01
C PHE A 136 0.65 -7.99 -18.37
N ARG A 137 1.92 -7.92 -18.82
CA ARG A 137 2.25 -7.54 -20.21
C ARG A 137 1.75 -8.61 -21.20
N ALA A 138 2.00 -9.88 -20.95
CA ALA A 138 1.54 -10.97 -21.81
C ALA A 138 0.01 -11.05 -21.89
N TRP A 139 -0.70 -10.73 -20.82
CA TRP A 139 -2.17 -10.64 -20.81
C TRP A 139 -2.72 -9.34 -21.41
N GLY A 140 -1.87 -8.40 -21.81
CA GLY A 140 -2.28 -7.09 -22.35
C GLY A 140 -2.93 -6.18 -21.30
N ARG A 141 -2.62 -6.38 -20.01
CA ARG A 141 -3.24 -5.72 -18.85
C ARG A 141 -2.28 -4.89 -18.02
N LEU A 142 -1.06 -4.64 -18.48
CA LEU A 142 -0.10 -3.77 -17.83
C LEU A 142 -0.25 -2.34 -18.34
N ASP A 143 -0.46 -1.40 -17.41
CA ASP A 143 -0.40 0.04 -17.65
C ASP A 143 0.89 0.59 -17.05
N VAL A 144 1.76 1.11 -17.88
CA VAL A 144 2.99 1.80 -17.45
C VAL A 144 2.71 3.29 -17.45
N VAL A 145 2.77 3.91 -16.26
CA VAL A 145 2.41 5.31 -16.07
C VAL A 145 3.63 6.18 -15.74
N GLY A 146 3.56 7.43 -16.16
CA GLY A 146 4.55 8.46 -15.85
C GLY A 146 4.30 9.12 -14.50
N ASP A 147 5.26 9.98 -14.08
CA ASP A 147 5.10 10.75 -12.85
C ASP A 147 3.89 11.71 -12.97
N ARG A 148 3.07 11.75 -11.92
CA ARG A 148 1.85 12.56 -11.79
C ARG A 148 0.77 12.28 -12.82
N GLU A 149 0.90 11.20 -13.56
CA GLU A 149 -0.14 10.78 -14.49
C GLU A 149 -1.43 10.43 -13.76
N GLU A 150 -2.56 10.83 -14.34
CA GLU A 150 -3.88 10.52 -13.83
C GLU A 150 -4.29 9.14 -14.34
N ILE A 151 -4.42 8.19 -13.41
CA ILE A 151 -4.72 6.78 -13.71
C ILE A 151 -6.24 6.56 -13.77
N ALA A 152 -6.97 7.30 -12.97
CA ALA A 152 -8.43 7.34 -12.91
C ALA A 152 -8.84 8.73 -12.44
N PRO A 153 -10.10 9.16 -12.61
CA PRO A 153 -10.54 10.50 -12.24
C PRO A 153 -10.14 10.90 -10.82
N GLY A 154 -9.19 11.85 -10.72
CA GLY A 154 -8.62 12.33 -9.47
C GLY A 154 -7.67 11.37 -8.76
N VAL A 155 -7.22 10.28 -9.39
CA VAL A 155 -6.23 9.34 -8.82
C VAL A 155 -4.93 9.44 -9.59
N ARG A 156 -3.84 9.80 -8.93
CA ARG A 156 -2.52 9.98 -9.54
C ARG A 156 -1.45 9.20 -8.82
N LEU A 157 -0.55 8.61 -9.60
CA LEU A 157 0.69 8.02 -9.12
C LEU A 157 1.78 9.11 -9.16
N ILE A 158 2.48 9.29 -8.03
CA ILE A 158 3.49 10.35 -7.89
C ILE A 158 4.79 9.71 -7.40
N SER A 159 5.85 9.89 -8.18
CA SER A 159 7.17 9.33 -7.87
C SER A 159 7.63 9.67 -6.44
N ALA A 160 8.11 8.66 -5.73
CA ALA A 160 8.65 8.76 -4.38
C ALA A 160 9.92 7.88 -4.26
N PRO A 161 11.02 8.28 -4.92
CA PRO A 161 12.19 7.43 -5.07
C PRO A 161 12.95 7.21 -3.77
N GLY A 162 13.75 6.15 -3.72
CA GLY A 162 14.69 5.82 -2.65
C GLY A 162 14.45 4.45 -2.04
N HIS A 163 13.21 4.11 -1.67
CA HIS A 163 12.88 2.78 -1.17
C HIS A 163 13.13 1.71 -2.22
N ARG A 164 12.45 1.81 -3.37
CA ARG A 164 12.70 0.97 -4.56
C ARG A 164 12.68 1.81 -5.83
N PRO A 165 13.39 1.41 -6.89
CA PRO A 165 13.20 2.02 -8.20
C PRO A 165 11.74 1.86 -8.67
N GLY A 166 11.10 2.99 -9.00
CA GLY A 166 9.69 3.04 -9.39
C GLY A 166 8.72 3.11 -8.22
N HIS A 167 9.19 3.21 -6.98
CA HIS A 167 8.30 3.46 -5.84
C HIS A 167 7.57 4.79 -5.99
N ALA A 168 6.27 4.78 -5.70
CA ALA A 168 5.41 5.93 -5.85
C ALA A 168 4.33 5.99 -4.77
N CYS A 169 3.91 7.20 -4.43
CA CYS A 169 2.74 7.48 -3.61
C CYS A 169 1.50 7.62 -4.50
N VAL A 170 0.32 7.44 -3.92
CA VAL A 170 -0.95 7.67 -4.62
C VAL A 170 -1.68 8.84 -4.00
N ALA A 171 -2.03 9.84 -4.83
CA ALA A 171 -2.89 10.94 -4.43
C ALA A 171 -4.32 10.72 -4.92
N VAL A 172 -5.30 10.90 -4.03
CA VAL A 172 -6.74 10.79 -4.33
C VAL A 172 -7.40 12.15 -4.13
N GLY A 173 -7.58 12.87 -5.21
CA GLY A 173 -8.03 14.26 -5.19
C GLY A 173 -7.11 15.15 -4.34
N ALA A 174 -7.73 16.05 -3.57
CA ALA A 174 -7.05 16.89 -2.61
C ALA A 174 -7.29 16.41 -1.15
N GLN A 175 -7.74 15.16 -0.95
CA GLN A 175 -8.28 14.71 0.32
C GLN A 175 -7.44 13.62 0.98
N LEU A 176 -6.79 12.75 0.19
CA LEU A 176 -6.09 11.58 0.69
C LEU A 176 -4.76 11.36 -0.03
N LEU A 177 -3.74 11.03 0.74
CA LEU A 177 -2.45 10.53 0.26
C LEU A 177 -2.22 9.11 0.78
N HIS A 178 -1.90 8.19 -0.11
CA HIS A 178 -1.32 6.90 0.24
C HIS A 178 0.19 7.02 0.07
N LEU A 179 0.94 6.99 1.17
CA LEU A 179 2.38 7.23 1.15
C LEU A 179 3.21 5.95 1.00
N ALA A 180 2.56 4.80 0.90
CA ALA A 180 3.21 3.51 0.73
C ALA A 180 4.39 3.33 1.71
N ASP A 181 5.57 3.01 1.21
CA ASP A 181 6.78 2.72 1.97
C ASP A 181 7.72 3.92 2.14
N VAL A 182 7.17 5.12 2.00
CA VAL A 182 7.84 6.33 2.54
C VAL A 182 8.09 6.17 4.04
N VAL A 183 7.20 5.46 4.73
CA VAL A 183 7.25 5.15 6.18
C VAL A 183 6.85 3.71 6.41
N HIS A 184 7.62 2.97 7.18
CA HIS A 184 7.35 1.55 7.49
C HIS A 184 6.81 1.31 8.91
N HIS A 185 6.79 2.32 9.78
CA HIS A 185 6.28 2.24 11.14
C HIS A 185 5.84 3.63 11.61
N ALA A 186 4.90 3.71 12.55
CA ALA A 186 4.41 5.01 13.06
C ALA A 186 5.55 5.85 13.68
N ASP A 187 6.47 5.23 14.40
CA ASP A 187 7.61 5.93 15.01
C ASP A 187 8.57 6.50 13.95
N HIS A 188 8.60 5.94 12.74
CA HIS A 188 9.38 6.48 11.65
C HIS A 188 8.91 7.88 11.21
N ILE A 189 7.65 8.22 11.48
CA ILE A 189 7.14 9.59 11.25
C ILE A 189 7.81 10.57 12.23
N ALA A 190 7.93 10.18 13.49
CA ALA A 190 8.58 11.01 14.52
C ALA A 190 10.12 11.05 14.34
N HIS A 191 10.68 10.02 13.72
CA HIS A 191 12.12 9.86 13.50
C HIS A 191 12.47 9.71 12.01
N PRO A 192 12.19 10.71 11.16
CA PRO A 192 12.30 10.57 9.70
C PRO A 192 13.75 10.42 9.20
N ALA A 193 14.72 10.61 10.07
CA ALA A 193 16.13 10.41 9.77
C ALA A 193 16.58 8.94 9.88
N TRP A 194 15.74 8.04 10.38
CA TRP A 194 16.06 6.62 10.40
C TRP A 194 16.14 6.06 8.98
N ASP A 195 17.06 5.13 8.76
CA ASP A 195 17.28 4.48 7.47
C ASP A 195 16.94 3.00 7.59
N PRO A 196 15.76 2.58 7.14
CA PRO A 196 15.41 1.18 7.07
C PRO A 196 16.40 0.42 6.18
N ALA A 197 16.77 -0.80 6.58
CA ALA A 197 17.66 -1.65 5.81
C ALA A 197 17.08 -2.04 4.43
N PHE A 198 15.79 -1.84 4.24
CA PHE A 198 15.08 -2.13 2.99
C PHE A 198 15.25 -1.04 1.93
N ASP A 199 15.64 0.18 2.29
CA ASP A 199 15.78 1.27 1.32
C ASP A 199 16.94 1.00 0.37
N ALA A 200 16.69 0.92 -0.93
CA ALA A 200 17.70 0.68 -1.96
C ALA A 200 18.69 1.87 -2.08
N ASP A 201 18.22 3.08 -1.82
CA ASP A 201 19.00 4.31 -1.71
C ASP A 201 18.55 5.07 -0.46
N PRO A 202 19.15 4.81 0.71
CA PRO A 202 18.76 5.42 1.97
C PRO A 202 18.81 6.95 1.96
N GLY A 203 19.77 7.54 1.26
CA GLY A 203 19.92 9.00 1.16
C GLY A 203 18.74 9.64 0.44
N THR A 204 18.38 9.09 -0.72
CA THR A 204 17.21 9.52 -1.49
C THR A 204 15.91 9.22 -0.75
N ALA A 205 15.79 8.05 -0.12
CA ALA A 205 14.59 7.67 0.65
C ALA A 205 14.33 8.64 1.80
N ARG A 206 15.37 9.02 2.55
CA ARG A 206 15.26 10.01 3.63
C ARG A 206 14.82 11.38 3.12
N ALA A 207 15.40 11.86 2.02
CA ALA A 207 14.99 13.13 1.41
C ALA A 207 13.54 13.09 0.93
N THR A 208 13.14 12.00 0.29
CA THR A 208 11.76 11.73 -0.15
C THR A 208 10.80 11.71 1.04
N ARG A 209 11.14 11.02 2.11
CA ARG A 209 10.36 10.93 3.35
C ARG A 209 10.11 12.30 3.95
N LEU A 210 11.16 13.08 4.17
CA LEU A 210 11.04 14.44 4.70
C LEU A 210 10.14 15.32 3.83
N ASN A 211 10.28 15.24 2.51
CA ASN A 211 9.45 16.02 1.58
C ASN A 211 7.98 15.61 1.66
N TRP A 212 7.68 14.30 1.67
CA TRP A 212 6.30 13.82 1.75
C TRP A 212 5.63 14.11 3.10
N LEU A 213 6.35 13.96 4.21
CA LEU A 213 5.83 14.31 5.54
C LEU A 213 5.48 15.79 5.64
N ARG A 214 6.36 16.69 5.16
CA ARG A 214 6.07 18.15 5.09
C ARG A 214 4.87 18.43 4.21
N ARG A 215 4.81 17.82 3.05
CA ARG A 215 3.69 17.98 2.11
C ARG A 215 2.37 17.52 2.74
N ALA A 216 2.35 16.38 3.39
CA ALA A 216 1.17 15.85 4.06
C ALA A 216 0.72 16.76 5.23
N ALA A 217 1.66 17.19 6.06
CA ALA A 217 1.39 18.10 7.17
C ALA A 217 0.86 19.45 6.69
N GLY A 218 1.51 20.06 5.68
CA GLY A 218 1.11 21.36 5.13
C GLY A 218 -0.23 21.32 4.39
N ALA A 219 -0.57 20.21 3.75
CA ALA A 219 -1.86 20.03 3.09
C ALA A 219 -3.00 19.71 4.07
N GLY A 220 -2.70 19.19 5.27
CA GLY A 220 -3.71 18.81 6.27
C GLY A 220 -4.66 17.69 5.80
N VAL A 221 -4.23 16.91 4.82
CA VAL A 221 -5.03 15.83 4.23
C VAL A 221 -4.96 14.56 5.07
N ASP A 222 -5.90 13.66 4.84
CA ASP A 222 -5.82 12.31 5.40
C ASP A 222 -4.69 11.52 4.72
N VAL A 223 -4.01 10.72 5.50
CA VAL A 223 -2.87 9.91 5.06
C VAL A 223 -3.13 8.46 5.43
N VAL A 224 -2.73 7.56 4.54
CA VAL A 224 -2.65 6.12 4.78
C VAL A 224 -1.27 5.62 4.34
N HIS A 225 -0.82 4.55 4.96
CA HIS A 225 0.47 3.91 4.70
C HIS A 225 0.28 2.41 4.54
N SER A 226 1.22 1.75 3.88
CA SER A 226 1.20 0.29 3.78
C SER A 226 1.46 -0.38 5.14
N HIS A 227 2.32 0.22 5.97
CA HIS A 227 2.81 -0.38 7.23
C HIS A 227 2.47 0.42 8.50
N VAL A 228 1.50 1.34 8.43
CA VAL A 228 0.96 2.02 9.60
C VAL A 228 -0.54 1.75 9.70
N ALA A 229 -0.99 1.35 10.88
CA ALA A 229 -2.39 0.99 11.07
C ALA A 229 -3.33 2.20 10.91
N GLY A 230 -4.40 1.99 10.16
CA GLY A 230 -5.47 2.97 10.00
C GLY A 230 -5.11 4.15 9.09
N ALA A 231 -6.02 5.11 9.05
CA ALA A 231 -5.79 6.42 8.45
C ALA A 231 -5.48 7.44 9.55
N GLY A 232 -4.87 8.56 9.18
CA GLY A 232 -4.58 9.62 10.13
C GLY A 232 -4.04 10.85 9.44
N ARG A 233 -3.41 11.74 10.20
CA ARG A 233 -2.78 12.96 9.68
C ARG A 233 -1.37 13.12 10.19
N VAL A 234 -0.50 13.58 9.34
CA VAL A 234 0.83 14.02 9.74
C VAL A 234 0.71 15.45 10.25
N ARG A 235 1.31 15.72 11.40
CA ARG A 235 1.45 17.09 11.95
C ARG A 235 2.92 17.46 11.99
N GLU A 236 3.20 18.74 11.79
CA GLU A 236 4.54 19.32 11.94
C GLU A 236 4.47 20.46 12.94
N SER A 237 5.35 20.40 13.95
CA SER A 237 5.48 21.48 14.95
C SER A 237 6.93 21.58 15.37
N GLY A 238 7.51 22.79 15.27
CA GLY A 238 8.90 23.04 15.65
C GLY A 238 9.93 22.19 14.88
N GLY A 239 9.58 21.73 13.66
CA GLY A 239 10.44 20.87 12.84
C GLY A 239 10.34 19.37 13.19
N ALA A 240 9.54 18.99 14.17
CA ALA A 240 9.23 17.61 14.51
C ALA A 240 7.91 17.18 13.87
N PHE A 241 7.84 15.91 13.46
CA PHE A 241 6.61 15.31 12.93
C PHE A 241 5.95 14.42 13.99
N SER A 242 4.63 14.29 13.88
CA SER A 242 3.84 13.37 14.69
C SER A 242 2.71 12.77 13.86
N TRP A 243 2.27 11.59 14.25
CA TRP A 243 1.12 10.90 13.69
C TRP A 243 -0.10 11.10 14.57
N GLU A 244 -1.19 11.57 13.98
CA GLU A 244 -2.49 11.71 14.62
C GLU A 244 -3.46 10.72 13.96
N PRO A 245 -3.71 9.55 14.58
CA PRO A 245 -4.65 8.56 14.02
C PRO A 245 -6.04 9.17 13.85
N ALA A 246 -6.69 8.88 12.72
CA ALA A 246 -8.09 9.24 12.54
C ALA A 246 -8.96 8.49 13.57
N ARG A 247 -9.92 9.20 14.15
CA ARG A 247 -10.93 8.52 14.99
C ARG A 247 -11.75 7.59 14.10
N PRO A 248 -12.02 6.35 14.52
CA PRO A 248 -12.94 5.48 13.79
C PRO A 248 -14.28 6.23 13.62
N THR A 249 -14.67 6.51 12.39
CA THR A 249 -16.03 6.98 12.13
C THR A 249 -16.94 5.78 12.34
N VAL A 250 -17.69 5.77 13.43
CA VAL A 250 -18.78 4.80 13.68
C VAL A 250 -19.99 5.27 12.84
N ASP A 251 -19.85 5.22 11.51
CA ASP A 251 -20.97 5.44 10.60
C ASP A 251 -21.51 4.06 10.20
N GLY A 252 -22.64 3.70 10.81
CA GLY A 252 -23.36 2.49 10.42
C GLY A 252 -24.30 1.86 11.45
N MET A 253 -24.43 2.40 12.67
CA MET A 253 -25.54 2.04 13.57
C MET A 253 -26.57 3.17 13.61
N ARG A 254 -27.48 3.22 12.63
CA ARG A 254 -28.79 3.79 12.89
C ARG A 254 -29.52 2.80 13.80
N PRO A 255 -30.00 3.19 14.98
CA PRO A 255 -30.94 2.38 15.72
C PRO A 255 -32.17 2.22 14.83
N SER A 256 -32.54 0.99 14.53
CA SER A 256 -33.82 0.64 13.92
C SER A 256 -34.90 1.27 14.79
N GLY A 257 -35.73 2.10 14.15
CA GLY A 257 -36.74 2.91 14.76
C GLY A 257 -37.62 2.15 15.76
N ASP A 258 -37.92 2.85 16.83
CA ASP A 258 -38.92 2.51 17.83
C ASP A 258 -40.25 2.20 17.13
N GLY A 259 -40.60 0.92 17.09
CA GLY A 259 -41.96 0.46 16.82
C GLY A 259 -42.84 0.95 17.96
N GLN A 260 -43.60 2.02 17.73
CA GLN A 260 -44.77 2.33 18.55
C GLN A 260 -45.73 1.17 18.47
N VAL A 261 -45.81 0.39 19.53
CA VAL A 261 -46.92 -0.48 19.79
C VAL A 261 -48.06 0.36 20.34
N THR A 262 -49.01 0.72 19.49
CA THR A 262 -50.34 1.15 19.95
C THR A 262 -51.17 -0.11 20.20
N GLY A 263 -51.36 -0.45 21.44
CA GLY A 263 -52.36 -1.44 21.89
C GLY A 263 -53.64 -0.75 22.35
N PRO A 264 -54.74 -1.47 22.39
CA PRO A 264 -56.10 -0.94 22.44
C PRO A 264 -56.48 -0.22 23.74
#